data_ae8b90de50fa9a63e02ba1ae936db146
#
_entry.id   ae8b90de50fa9a63e02ba1ae936db146
#
_cell.length_a   1.000
_cell.length_b   1.000
_cell.length_c   1.000
_cell.angle_alpha   90.00
_cell.angle_beta   90.00
_cell.angle_gamma   90.00
#
_symmetry.space_group_name_H-M   'P 1'
#
loop_
_entity.id
_entity.type
_entity.pdbx_description
1 polymer ?
#
loop_
_entity_poly.entity_id
_entity_poly.type
_entity_poly.pdbx_seq_one_letter_code
_entity_poly.pdbx_strand_id
1 'polypeptide(L)'
;MKYLYLLQLLSCERGAIPVLASTKEFESFSAATDNAEKEVRAFFAFHQNDAMINDKPLPVFHRNDDPDDPGTNLLYWVSGYNFSDYWFITEIQIEK
;
A
#
# COMPACT_ATOMS: atom_id res chain seq x y z
N MET A 1 12.59 -14.37 -20.11
CA MET A 1 12.72 -13.64 -18.84
C MET A 1 11.45 -13.77 -18.05
N LYS A 2 11.61 -14.12 -16.79
CA LYS A 2 10.50 -14.14 -15.84
C LYS A 2 10.62 -13.01 -14.87
N TYR A 3 9.48 -12.44 -14.47
CA TYR A 3 9.42 -11.42 -13.44
C TYR A 3 8.47 -11.87 -12.34
N LEU A 4 8.83 -11.56 -11.11
CA LEU A 4 7.92 -11.62 -9.98
C LEU A 4 7.61 -10.21 -9.53
N TYR A 5 6.42 -10.04 -9.02
CA TYR A 5 5.97 -8.76 -8.49
C TYR A 5 5.66 -8.93 -7.01
N LEU A 6 6.41 -8.23 -6.18
CA LEU A 6 6.21 -8.25 -4.74
C LEU A 6 5.33 -7.08 -4.35
N LEU A 7 4.18 -7.38 -3.78
CA LEU A 7 3.32 -6.37 -3.17
C LEU A 7 3.65 -6.30 -1.69
N GLN A 8 4.12 -5.14 -1.26
CA GLN A 8 4.56 -4.92 0.11
C GLN A 8 3.75 -3.80 0.76
N LEU A 9 3.39 -4.01 2.01
CA LEU A 9 2.70 -3.03 2.84
C LEU A 9 3.64 -2.55 3.93
N LEU A 10 3.96 -1.26 3.90
CA LEU A 10 4.75 -0.61 4.94
C LEU A 10 3.81 0.15 5.86
N SER A 11 3.81 -0.19 7.13
CA SER A 11 2.96 0.44 8.13
C SER A 11 3.80 1.39 9.00
N CYS A 12 3.38 2.63 9.07
CA CYS A 12 4.06 3.66 9.86
C CYS A 12 3.09 4.23 10.89
N GLU A 13 3.42 4.08 12.16
CA GLU A 13 2.67 4.69 13.26
C GLU A 13 3.47 5.85 13.82
N ARG A 14 2.76 6.88 14.25
CA ARG A 14 3.38 8.06 14.84
C ARG A 14 4.17 7.68 16.10
N GLY A 15 5.47 8.01 16.09
CA GLY A 15 6.35 7.72 17.21
C GLY A 15 6.91 6.31 17.23
N ALA A 16 6.58 5.50 16.22
CA ALA A 16 7.09 4.13 16.11
C ALA A 16 7.98 3.97 14.87
N ILE A 17 8.78 2.91 14.88
CA ILE A 17 9.60 2.55 13.73
C ILE A 17 8.69 1.95 12.65
N PRO A 18 8.84 2.36 11.38
CA PRO A 18 8.07 1.74 10.29
C PRO A 18 8.28 0.23 10.23
N VAL A 19 7.20 -0.50 9.96
CA VAL A 19 7.22 -1.96 9.93
C VAL A 19 6.71 -2.44 8.57
N LEU A 20 7.43 -3.40 7.98
CA LEU A 20 6.94 -4.10 6.80
C LEU A 20 5.89 -5.11 7.26
N ALA A 21 4.61 -4.77 7.05
CA ALA A 21 3.50 -5.55 7.59
C ALA A 21 3.18 -6.80 6.78
N SER A 22 3.38 -6.76 5.47
CA SER A 22 3.14 -7.93 4.62
C SER A 22 3.94 -7.87 3.33
N THR A 23 4.22 -9.06 2.77
CA THR A 23 4.83 -9.22 1.46
C THR A 23 4.12 -10.37 0.76
N LYS A 24 3.62 -10.13 -0.45
CA LYS A 24 2.95 -11.15 -1.27
C LYS A 24 3.56 -11.17 -2.66
N GLU A 25 3.67 -12.35 -3.23
CA GLU A 25 4.24 -12.56 -4.56
C GLU A 25 3.15 -12.76 -5.60
N PHE A 26 3.35 -12.18 -6.78
CA PHE A 26 2.44 -12.33 -7.91
C PHE A 26 3.23 -12.53 -9.19
N GLU A 27 2.63 -13.27 -10.12
CA GLU A 27 3.26 -13.55 -11.42
C GLU A 27 3.03 -12.43 -12.44
N SER A 28 2.07 -11.54 -12.19
CA SER A 28 1.80 -10.42 -13.07
C SER A 28 1.61 -9.12 -12.29
N PHE A 29 1.97 -8.03 -12.94
CA PHE A 29 1.75 -6.68 -12.39
C PHE A 29 0.26 -6.43 -12.14
N SER A 30 -0.58 -6.85 -13.09
CA SER A 30 -2.02 -6.69 -12.99
C SER A 30 -2.61 -7.41 -11.76
N ALA A 31 -2.17 -8.66 -11.51
CA ALA A 31 -2.63 -9.40 -10.33
C ALA A 31 -2.20 -8.70 -9.04
N ALA A 32 -0.98 -8.19 -9.00
CA ALA A 32 -0.47 -7.47 -7.83
C ALA A 32 -1.26 -6.17 -7.59
N THR A 33 -1.52 -5.40 -8.65
CA THR A 33 -2.28 -4.14 -8.51
C THR A 33 -3.73 -4.39 -8.10
N ASP A 34 -4.37 -5.42 -8.66
CA ASP A 34 -5.74 -5.78 -8.28
C ASP A 34 -5.83 -6.15 -6.81
N ASN A 35 -4.84 -6.90 -6.32
CA ASN A 35 -4.79 -7.28 -4.91
C ASN A 35 -4.53 -6.07 -4.01
N ALA A 36 -3.63 -5.17 -4.43
CA ALA A 36 -3.36 -3.94 -3.70
C ALA A 36 -4.61 -3.08 -3.58
N GLU A 37 -5.38 -2.96 -4.66
CA GLU A 37 -6.61 -2.17 -4.65
C GLU A 37 -7.62 -2.73 -3.67
N LYS A 38 -7.79 -4.05 -3.63
CA LYS A 38 -8.70 -4.70 -2.66
C LYS A 38 -8.25 -4.44 -1.23
N GLU A 39 -6.96 -4.58 -0.97
CA GLU A 39 -6.42 -4.39 0.38
C GLU A 39 -6.57 -2.94 0.85
N VAL A 40 -6.22 -1.98 0.00
CA VAL A 40 -6.27 -0.58 0.38
C VAL A 40 -7.71 -0.10 0.57
N ARG A 41 -8.65 -0.59 -0.22
CA ARG A 41 -10.07 -0.24 -0.07
C ARG A 41 -10.63 -0.77 1.25
N ALA A 42 -10.31 -2.01 1.58
CA ALA A 42 -10.75 -2.62 2.85
C ALA A 42 -10.14 -1.90 4.04
N PHE A 43 -8.85 -1.59 3.97
CA PHE A 43 -8.13 -0.87 5.01
C PHE A 43 -8.72 0.53 5.23
N PHE A 44 -8.94 1.26 4.13
CA PHE A 44 -9.52 2.60 4.20
C PHE A 44 -10.91 2.59 4.81
N ALA A 45 -11.76 1.65 4.36
CA ALA A 45 -13.13 1.54 4.87
C ALA A 45 -13.16 1.25 6.38
N PHE A 46 -12.26 0.36 6.83
CA PHE A 46 -12.15 0.04 8.25
C PHE A 46 -11.77 1.28 9.07
N HIS A 47 -10.75 2.02 8.65
CA HIS A 47 -10.28 3.18 9.39
C HIS A 47 -11.24 4.36 9.30
N GLN A 48 -11.93 4.51 8.18
CA GLN A 48 -12.97 5.53 8.04
C GLN A 48 -14.11 5.27 9.04
N ASN A 49 -14.56 4.02 9.12
CA ASN A 49 -15.62 3.65 10.05
C ASN A 49 -15.18 3.84 11.52
N ASP A 50 -13.96 3.42 11.85
CA ASP A 50 -13.38 3.60 13.17
C ASP A 50 -13.31 5.09 13.55
N ALA A 51 -12.87 5.92 12.63
CA ALA A 51 -12.76 7.36 12.85
C ALA A 51 -14.14 8.00 13.12
N MET A 52 -15.16 7.56 12.38
CA MET A 52 -16.52 8.06 12.56
C MET A 52 -17.09 7.65 13.92
N ILE A 53 -16.87 6.40 14.33
CA ILE A 53 -17.38 5.89 15.61
C ILE A 53 -16.67 6.56 16.78
N ASN A 54 -15.38 6.82 16.68
CA ASN A 54 -14.55 7.33 17.77
C ASN A 54 -14.29 8.82 17.69
N ASP A 55 -14.98 9.53 16.82
CA ASP A 55 -14.88 10.98 16.65
C ASP A 55 -13.43 11.44 16.42
N LYS A 56 -12.74 10.74 15.50
CA LYS A 56 -11.37 11.06 15.09
C LYS A 56 -11.37 11.69 13.70
N PRO A 57 -10.31 12.40 13.33
CA PRO A 57 -10.16 12.87 11.95
C PRO A 57 -10.25 11.72 10.96
N LEU A 58 -10.96 11.94 9.85
CA LEU A 58 -11.13 10.92 8.82
C LEU A 58 -9.79 10.62 8.12
N PRO A 59 -9.52 9.36 7.78
CA PRO A 59 -8.33 9.03 7.00
C PRO A 59 -8.44 9.60 5.59
N VAL A 60 -7.30 9.78 4.95
CA VAL A 60 -7.21 10.27 3.57
C VAL A 60 -6.60 9.19 2.70
N PHE A 61 -7.28 8.87 1.61
CA PHE A 61 -6.81 7.92 0.61
C PHE A 61 -6.02 8.67 -0.46
N HIS A 62 -4.85 8.15 -0.79
CA HIS A 62 -3.98 8.71 -1.82
C HIS A 62 -3.65 7.65 -2.86
N ARG A 63 -3.61 8.08 -4.10
CA ARG A 63 -3.20 7.25 -5.22
C ARG A 63 -2.02 7.94 -5.91
N ASN A 64 -1.01 7.15 -6.25
CA ASN A 64 0.10 7.70 -7.01
C ASN A 64 -0.26 7.69 -8.49
N ASP A 65 -0.57 8.86 -9.02
CA ASP A 65 -0.94 9.04 -10.43
C ASP A 65 0.19 9.61 -11.28
N ASP A 66 1.41 9.66 -10.74
CA ASP A 66 2.55 10.18 -11.49
C ASP A 66 3.32 9.03 -12.14
N PRO A 67 3.02 8.71 -13.42
CA PRO A 67 3.70 7.64 -14.12
C PRO A 67 5.14 7.99 -14.51
N ASP A 68 5.50 9.26 -14.39
CA ASP A 68 6.82 9.76 -14.79
C ASP A 68 7.78 9.90 -13.63
N ASP A 69 7.38 9.49 -12.43
CA ASP A 69 8.25 9.52 -11.27
C ASP A 69 9.17 8.30 -11.27
N PRO A 70 10.40 8.45 -11.78
CA PRO A 70 11.32 7.32 -11.90
C PRO A 70 11.89 6.99 -10.53
N GLY A 71 11.55 5.89 -9.99
CA GLY A 71 12.13 5.41 -8.74
C GLY A 71 11.14 5.24 -7.61
N THR A 72 9.85 5.50 -7.85
CA THR A 72 8.86 5.13 -6.86
C THR A 72 8.05 3.95 -7.35
N ASN A 73 7.94 2.94 -6.47
CA ASN A 73 7.08 1.78 -6.68
C ASN A 73 5.78 1.93 -5.90
N LEU A 74 5.55 3.10 -5.34
CA LEU A 74 4.40 3.38 -4.51
C LEU A 74 3.13 3.44 -5.36
N LEU A 75 2.11 2.67 -4.97
CA LEU A 75 0.81 2.66 -5.66
C LEU A 75 -0.23 3.48 -4.93
N TYR A 76 -0.41 3.18 -3.65
CA TYR A 76 -1.44 3.78 -2.81
C TYR A 76 -0.89 4.04 -1.44
N TRP A 77 -1.45 5.03 -0.75
CA TRP A 77 -1.21 5.18 0.68
C TRP A 77 -2.44 5.77 1.36
N VAL A 78 -2.59 5.43 2.63
CA VAL A 78 -3.66 5.93 3.47
C VAL A 78 -3.04 6.62 4.67
N SER A 79 -3.40 7.88 4.89
CA SER A 79 -2.94 8.66 6.04
C SER A 79 -4.10 8.86 7.01
N GLY A 80 -3.87 8.55 8.28
CA GLY A 80 -4.85 8.76 9.33
C GLY A 80 -4.32 9.69 10.41
N TYR A 81 -5.01 9.71 11.54
CA TYR A 81 -4.68 10.61 12.65
C TYR A 81 -3.24 10.40 13.17
N ASN A 82 -2.83 9.15 13.32
CA ASN A 82 -1.53 8.81 13.88
C ASN A 82 -0.84 7.67 13.13
N PHE A 83 -1.23 7.45 11.89
CA PHE A 83 -0.63 6.38 11.07
C PHE A 83 -0.56 6.79 9.61
N SER A 84 0.33 6.11 8.87
CA SER A 84 0.38 6.16 7.41
C SER A 84 0.82 4.79 6.92
N ASP A 85 0.04 4.20 6.03
CA ASP A 85 0.33 2.90 5.46
C ASP A 85 0.51 3.04 3.95
N TYR A 86 1.51 2.35 3.41
CA TYR A 86 1.94 2.50 2.03
C TYR A 86 1.98 1.14 1.34
N TRP A 87 1.42 1.07 0.14
CA TRP A 87 1.43 -0.14 -0.70
C TRP A 87 2.38 0.05 -1.87
N PHE A 88 3.37 -0.82 -1.96
CA PHE A 88 4.41 -0.79 -2.99
C PHE A 88 4.37 -2.04 -3.83
N ILE A 89 4.75 -1.93 -5.12
CA ILE A 89 5.06 -3.10 -5.93
C ILE A 89 6.52 -3.01 -6.36
N THR A 90 7.27 -4.09 -6.12
CA THR A 90 8.65 -4.21 -6.57
C THR A 90 8.71 -5.30 -7.63
N GLU A 91 9.23 -4.97 -8.80
CA GLU A 91 9.47 -5.93 -9.87
C GLU A 91 10.83 -6.58 -9.67
N ILE A 92 10.85 -7.91 -9.66
CA ILE A 92 12.08 -8.68 -9.53
C ILE A 92 12.22 -9.54 -10.77
N GLN A 93 13.35 -9.41 -11.44
CA GLN A 93 13.68 -10.27 -12.57
C GLN A 93 14.24 -11.59 -12.05
N ILE A 94 13.64 -12.69 -12.51
CA ILE A 94 14.11 -14.02 -12.19
C ILE A 94 14.84 -14.55 -13.42
N GLU A 95 16.12 -14.84 -13.25
CA GLU A 95 16.89 -15.45 -14.32
C GLU A 95 16.73 -16.96 -14.29
N LYS A 96 16.58 -17.50 -15.48
CA LYS A 96 16.69 -18.93 -15.72
C LYS A 96 17.40 -19.19 -17.03
#